data_7c51b15e2015ae828f42c73d563a023e
#
_entry.id   7c51b15e2015ae828f42c73d563a023e
#
_cell.length_a   1.000
_cell.length_b   1.000
_cell.length_c   1.000
_cell.angle_alpha   90.00
_cell.angle_beta   90.00
_cell.angle_gamma   90.00
#
_symmetry.space_group_name_H-M   'P 1'
#
loop_
_entity.id
_entity.type
_entity.pdbx_description
1 polymer ?
#
loop_
_entity_poly.entity_id
_entity_poly.type
_entity_poly.pdbx_seq_one_letter_code
_entity_poly.pdbx_strand_id
1 'polypeptide(L)'
;MKCARQCRRSGWWRNAEIEKEFSTPLPLHHIVSDATGASIVMEYMDGQLSVTDNKVGAMTNSPGYDWHLLNLRNYANLTPQAARPREIDGVSLAPFGAGSGMLGLPGDFTPPSRFVRAVAFVNKRPTPSTPHQ
;
A
#
# COMPACT_ATOMS: atom_id res chain seq x y z
N MET A 1 5.17 1.48 -19.18
CA MET A 1 6.41 2.27 -19.27
C MET A 1 6.30 3.63 -19.99
N LYS A 2 5.27 3.91 -20.78
CA LYS A 2 5.11 5.23 -21.45
C LYS A 2 4.68 6.34 -20.48
N CYS A 3 3.86 6.04 -19.47
CA CYS A 3 3.34 7.01 -18.51
C CYS A 3 4.46 7.67 -17.66
N ALA A 4 5.38 6.87 -17.10
CA ALA A 4 6.48 7.37 -16.27
C ALA A 4 7.44 8.32 -17.01
N ARG A 5 7.62 8.14 -18.34
CA ARG A 5 8.46 9.05 -19.14
C ARG A 5 7.78 10.39 -19.43
N GLN A 6 6.46 10.39 -19.56
CA GLN A 6 5.70 11.62 -19.83
C GLN A 6 5.61 12.48 -18.58
N CYS A 7 5.46 11.87 -17.43
CA CYS A 7 5.42 12.55 -16.15
C CYS A 7 6.71 13.30 -15.80
N ARG A 8 7.88 12.77 -16.17
CA ARG A 8 9.18 13.42 -15.91
C ARG A 8 9.39 14.71 -16.71
N ARG A 9 8.63 14.94 -17.77
CA ARG A 9 8.83 16.09 -18.69
C ARG A 9 7.99 17.31 -18.37
N SER A 10 6.94 17.19 -17.57
CA SER A 10 5.89 18.20 -17.51
C SER A 10 5.92 19.14 -16.31
N GLY A 11 6.84 19.04 -15.37
CA GLY A 11 6.99 20.03 -14.26
C GLY A 11 5.71 20.37 -13.44
N TRP A 12 4.63 19.62 -13.64
CA TRP A 12 3.27 19.91 -13.17
C TRP A 12 3.02 19.58 -11.68
N TRP A 13 4.05 19.11 -10.98
CA TRP A 13 3.91 18.49 -9.66
C TRP A 13 4.03 19.45 -8.49
N ARG A 14 4.57 20.63 -8.75
CA ARG A 14 4.67 21.67 -7.74
C ARG A 14 3.57 22.68 -8.00
N ASN A 15 2.51 22.63 -7.21
CA ASN A 15 1.58 23.73 -7.17
C ASN A 15 2.19 24.83 -6.29
N ALA A 16 2.90 25.74 -6.94
CA ALA A 16 3.57 26.86 -6.28
C ALA A 16 2.60 27.74 -5.47
N GLU A 17 1.33 27.76 -5.82
CA GLU A 17 0.28 28.48 -5.08
C GLU A 17 -0.05 27.77 -3.77
N ILE A 18 -0.16 26.44 -3.80
CA ILE A 18 -0.41 25.65 -2.58
C ILE A 18 0.80 25.70 -1.65
N GLU A 19 2.02 25.57 -2.18
CA GLU A 19 3.24 25.70 -1.38
C GLU A 19 3.37 27.08 -0.73
N LYS A 20 2.94 28.13 -1.42
CA LYS A 20 2.92 29.51 -0.90
C LYS A 20 1.88 29.70 0.21
N GLU A 21 0.70 29.10 0.07
CA GLU A 21 -0.37 29.15 1.07
C GLU A 21 0.03 28.48 2.37
N PHE A 22 0.66 27.33 2.31
CA PHE A 22 1.08 26.54 3.48
C PHE A 22 2.49 26.89 4.00
N SER A 23 3.21 27.79 3.35
CA SER A 23 4.58 28.22 3.72
C SER A 23 5.62 27.09 3.87
N THR A 24 5.25 25.85 3.47
CA THR A 24 6.09 24.66 3.54
C THR A 24 5.80 23.74 2.36
N PRO A 25 6.83 23.08 1.80
CA PRO A 25 6.60 22.01 0.83
C PRO A 25 5.72 20.92 1.48
N LEU A 26 4.57 20.65 0.89
CA LEU A 26 3.73 19.56 1.36
C LEU A 26 4.39 18.24 0.94
N PRO A 27 4.72 17.35 1.89
CA PRO A 27 5.26 16.03 1.58
C PRO A 27 4.15 15.13 1.05
N LEU A 28 3.67 15.42 -0.16
CA LEU A 28 2.61 14.69 -0.80
C LEU A 28 3.19 13.50 -1.58
N HIS A 29 2.52 12.38 -1.44
CA HIS A 29 2.75 11.18 -2.22
C HIS A 29 1.58 11.02 -3.18
N HIS A 30 1.87 10.70 -4.43
CA HIS A 30 0.87 10.59 -5.47
C HIS A 30 0.82 9.16 -6.02
N ILE A 31 -0.38 8.63 -6.23
CA ILE A 31 -0.61 7.43 -7.02
C ILE A 31 -1.18 7.85 -8.36
N VAL A 32 -0.59 7.39 -9.44
CA VAL A 32 -1.12 7.55 -10.79
C VAL A 32 -1.39 6.16 -11.36
N SER A 33 -2.63 5.93 -11.78
CA SER A 33 -3.05 4.67 -12.40
C SER A 33 -3.55 4.92 -13.80
N ASP A 34 -3.34 3.95 -14.69
CA ASP A 34 -3.89 3.97 -16.04
C ASP A 34 -5.09 3.03 -16.19
N ALA A 35 -5.70 3.05 -17.38
CA ALA A 35 -6.86 2.22 -17.68
C ALA A 35 -6.57 0.71 -17.72
N THR A 36 -5.31 0.29 -17.77
CA THR A 36 -4.90 -1.12 -17.73
C THR A 36 -4.78 -1.64 -16.29
N GLY A 37 -4.84 -0.75 -15.29
CA GLY A 37 -4.63 -1.05 -13.88
C GLY A 37 -3.16 -0.98 -13.45
N ALA A 38 -2.25 -0.62 -14.34
CA ALA A 38 -0.88 -0.31 -13.96
C ALA A 38 -0.85 0.99 -13.14
N SER A 39 -0.05 1.03 -12.08
CA SER A 39 0.08 2.22 -11.25
C SER A 39 1.52 2.50 -10.83
N ILE A 40 1.78 3.76 -10.57
CA ILE A 40 3.07 4.25 -10.06
C ILE A 40 2.83 5.09 -8.81
N VAL A 41 3.83 5.10 -7.94
CA VAL A 41 3.95 6.04 -6.82
C VAL A 41 4.98 7.10 -7.21
N MET A 42 4.64 8.35 -6.94
CA MET A 42 5.54 9.48 -7.12
C MET A 42 5.68 10.22 -5.80
N GLU A 43 6.92 10.44 -5.40
CA GLU A 43 7.30 11.05 -4.14
C GLU A 43 8.40 12.08 -4.36
N TYR A 44 8.33 13.17 -3.61
CA TYR A 44 9.43 14.10 -3.48
C TYR A 44 10.14 13.83 -2.15
N MET A 45 11.32 13.25 -2.22
CA MET A 45 12.17 12.95 -1.08
C MET A 45 13.48 13.72 -1.20
N ASP A 46 13.84 14.50 -0.19
CA ASP A 46 15.08 15.32 -0.17
C ASP A 46 15.27 16.19 -1.41
N GLY A 47 14.16 16.76 -1.90
CA GLY A 47 14.16 17.60 -3.08
C GLY A 47 14.28 16.87 -4.42
N GLN A 48 14.26 15.55 -4.41
CA GLN A 48 14.34 14.72 -5.62
C GLN A 48 13.03 13.98 -5.89
N LEU A 49 12.62 13.91 -7.15
CA LEU A 49 11.47 13.14 -7.58
C LEU A 49 11.86 11.66 -7.72
N SER A 50 11.22 10.82 -6.89
CA SER A 50 11.23 9.36 -7.05
C SER A 50 9.95 8.90 -7.75
N VAL A 51 10.08 7.98 -8.70
CA VAL A 51 8.96 7.35 -9.41
C VAL A 51 9.15 5.84 -9.37
N THR A 52 8.24 5.15 -8.71
CA THR A 52 8.34 3.71 -8.47
C THR A 52 7.06 3.00 -8.92
N ASP A 53 7.17 1.79 -9.47
CA ASP A 53 6.01 0.96 -9.80
C ASP A 53 5.25 0.58 -8.52
N ASN A 54 3.95 0.86 -8.48
CA ASN A 54 3.09 0.51 -7.36
C ASN A 54 2.56 -0.92 -7.50
N LYS A 55 3.34 -1.88 -7.04
CA LYS A 55 3.01 -3.31 -7.14
C LYS A 55 1.96 -3.77 -6.13
N VAL A 56 1.78 -3.04 -5.03
CA VAL A 56 0.85 -3.44 -3.95
C VAL A 56 -0.49 -2.69 -4.00
N GLY A 57 -0.64 -1.75 -4.93
CA GLY A 57 -1.88 -1.04 -5.17
C GLY A 57 -2.29 -0.05 -4.07
N ALA A 58 -1.38 0.33 -3.19
CA ALA A 58 -1.63 1.24 -2.08
C ALA A 58 -0.47 2.21 -1.88
N MET A 59 -0.78 3.38 -1.38
CA MET A 59 0.16 4.36 -0.84
C MET A 59 -0.53 5.20 0.23
N THR A 60 0.25 5.68 1.19
CA THR A 60 -0.19 6.65 2.20
C THR A 60 0.84 7.80 2.26
N ASN A 61 0.90 8.51 3.36
CA ASN A 61 1.86 9.59 3.56
C ASN A 61 3.22 9.06 4.03
N SER A 62 4.13 9.97 4.39
CA SER A 62 5.44 9.61 4.97
C SER A 62 5.34 8.51 6.04
N PRO A 63 6.36 7.64 6.13
CA PRO A 63 7.63 7.63 5.39
C PRO A 63 7.45 7.25 3.90
N GLY A 64 8.58 7.20 3.17
CA GLY A 64 8.58 6.87 1.74
C GLY A 64 8.08 5.46 1.43
N TYR A 65 7.74 5.23 0.17
CA TYR A 65 7.15 3.98 -0.31
C TYR A 65 8.03 2.76 -0.03
N ASP A 66 9.34 2.88 -0.23
CA ASP A 66 10.29 1.80 0.04
C ASP A 66 10.29 1.38 1.51
N TRP A 67 10.18 2.36 2.42
CA TRP A 67 10.05 2.08 3.84
C TRP A 67 8.73 1.35 4.14
N HIS A 68 7.63 1.75 3.52
CA HIS A 68 6.35 1.07 3.69
C HIS A 68 6.42 -0.38 3.22
N LEU A 69 7.07 -0.64 2.09
CA LEU A 69 7.28 -2.02 1.59
C LEU A 69 8.15 -2.84 2.55
N LEU A 70 9.18 -2.23 3.13
CA LEU A 70 10.01 -2.89 4.13
C LEU A 70 9.20 -3.21 5.39
N ASN A 71 8.43 -2.26 5.92
CA ASN A 71 7.57 -2.46 7.08
C ASN A 71 6.50 -3.53 6.85
N LEU A 72 5.99 -3.64 5.63
CA LEU A 72 4.99 -4.65 5.28
C LEU A 72 5.47 -6.08 5.51
N ARG A 73 6.78 -6.33 5.50
CA ARG A 73 7.36 -7.66 5.79
C ARG A 73 7.04 -8.15 7.20
N ASN A 74 6.81 -7.24 8.17
CA ASN A 74 6.37 -7.61 9.51
C ASN A 74 4.95 -8.19 9.55
N TYR A 75 4.20 -8.02 8.48
CA TYR A 75 2.80 -8.39 8.33
C TYR A 75 2.59 -9.46 7.25
N ALA A 76 3.64 -10.19 6.90
CA ALA A 76 3.61 -11.20 5.84
C ALA A 76 2.63 -12.36 6.13
N ASN A 77 2.26 -12.54 7.41
CA ASN A 77 1.30 -13.55 7.84
C ASN A 77 -0.16 -13.08 7.81
N LEU A 78 -0.43 -11.80 7.53
CA LEU A 78 -1.80 -11.32 7.38
C LEU A 78 -2.44 -11.91 6.13
N THR A 79 -3.49 -12.68 6.34
CA THR A 79 -4.24 -13.37 5.27
C THR A 79 -5.74 -13.35 5.58
N PRO A 80 -6.62 -13.30 4.58
CA PRO A 80 -8.06 -13.44 4.79
C PRO A 80 -8.47 -14.84 5.27
N GLN A 81 -7.60 -15.85 5.11
CA GLN A 81 -7.87 -17.20 5.58
C GLN A 81 -7.72 -17.30 7.08
N ALA A 82 -8.55 -18.10 7.72
CA ALA A 82 -8.40 -18.43 9.13
C ALA A 82 -7.10 -19.21 9.37
N ALA A 83 -6.48 -18.98 10.52
CA ALA A 83 -5.32 -19.75 10.93
C ALA A 83 -5.68 -21.24 11.04
N ARG A 84 -4.71 -22.10 10.70
CA ARG A 84 -4.90 -23.55 10.88
C ARG A 84 -4.76 -23.90 12.36
N PRO A 85 -5.58 -24.85 12.87
CA PRO A 85 -5.38 -25.37 14.21
C PRO A 85 -3.96 -25.94 14.40
N ARG A 86 -3.45 -25.81 15.60
CA ARG A 86 -2.16 -26.36 16.02
C ARG A 86 -2.36 -27.17 17.30
N GLU A 87 -1.54 -28.17 17.52
CA GLU A 87 -1.48 -28.90 18.74
C GLU A 87 -0.12 -28.74 19.43
N ILE A 88 -0.13 -28.48 20.73
CA ILE A 88 1.07 -28.36 21.57
C ILE A 88 0.81 -29.17 22.83
N ASP A 89 1.59 -30.23 23.02
CA ASP A 89 1.52 -31.10 24.20
C ASP A 89 0.09 -31.59 24.51
N GLY A 90 -0.66 -32.00 23.48
CA GLY A 90 -2.04 -32.48 23.62
C GLY A 90 -3.10 -31.37 23.78
N VAL A 91 -2.70 -30.10 23.75
CA VAL A 91 -3.63 -28.98 23.79
C VAL A 91 -3.91 -28.49 22.39
N SER A 92 -5.17 -28.58 21.96
CA SER A 92 -5.61 -28.05 20.66
C SER A 92 -5.76 -26.52 20.69
N LEU A 93 -5.00 -25.84 19.85
CA LEU A 93 -5.08 -24.40 19.65
C LEU A 93 -5.81 -24.13 18.33
N ALA A 94 -7.12 -24.08 18.39
CA ALA A 94 -7.96 -23.72 17.26
C ALA A 94 -8.35 -22.25 17.31
N PRO A 95 -8.43 -21.55 16.17
CA PRO A 95 -8.89 -20.16 16.16
C PRO A 95 -10.36 -20.05 16.55
N PHE A 96 -10.73 -18.94 17.20
CA PHE A 96 -12.12 -18.62 17.52
C PHE A 96 -12.84 -18.05 16.28
N GLY A 97 -13.45 -18.90 15.48
CA GLY A 97 -14.23 -18.48 14.33
C GLY A 97 -13.40 -18.05 13.11
N ALA A 98 -14.05 -17.35 12.17
CA ALA A 98 -13.46 -16.89 10.92
C ALA A 98 -12.65 -15.58 11.09
N GLY A 99 -11.67 -15.35 10.20
CA GLY A 99 -10.93 -14.08 10.14
C GLY A 99 -9.68 -14.02 11.03
N SER A 100 -9.31 -15.09 11.70
CA SER A 100 -8.11 -15.16 12.55
C SER A 100 -6.79 -14.91 11.79
N GLY A 101 -6.77 -15.06 10.47
CA GLY A 101 -5.61 -14.70 9.64
C GLY A 101 -5.29 -13.19 9.60
N MET A 102 -6.26 -12.35 9.97
CA MET A 102 -6.08 -10.91 10.08
C MET A 102 -5.69 -10.47 11.50
N LEU A 103 -5.41 -11.39 12.39
CA LEU A 103 -4.93 -11.10 13.74
C LEU A 103 -3.59 -10.36 13.66
N GLY A 104 -3.49 -9.22 14.36
CA GLY A 104 -2.33 -8.32 14.29
C GLY A 104 -2.44 -7.23 13.24
N LEU A 105 -3.57 -7.11 12.52
CA LEU A 105 -3.82 -5.96 11.65
C LEU A 105 -3.82 -4.67 12.48
N PRO A 106 -2.94 -3.68 12.17
CA PRO A 106 -2.83 -2.48 12.99
C PRO A 106 -4.08 -1.61 12.88
N GLY A 107 -4.56 -1.09 14.02
CA GLY A 107 -5.83 -0.35 14.13
C GLY A 107 -5.69 1.17 14.17
N ASP A 108 -4.50 1.71 14.44
CA ASP A 108 -4.29 3.15 14.54
C ASP A 108 -4.32 3.87 13.19
N PHE A 109 -4.36 5.23 13.23
CA PHE A 109 -4.51 6.08 12.04
C PHE A 109 -3.18 6.59 11.46
N THR A 110 -2.05 6.12 11.93
CA THR A 110 -0.75 6.51 11.37
C THR A 110 -0.60 6.05 9.92
N PRO A 111 0.21 6.75 9.10
CA PRO A 111 0.42 6.34 7.72
C PRO A 111 0.92 4.89 7.56
N PRO A 112 1.87 4.39 8.37
CA PRO A 112 2.30 2.99 8.32
C PRO A 112 1.15 2.00 8.53
N SER A 113 0.34 2.22 9.54
CA SER A 113 -0.79 1.35 9.85
C SER A 113 -1.88 1.39 8.79
N ARG A 114 -2.17 2.57 8.26
CA ARG A 114 -3.10 2.73 7.12
C ARG A 114 -2.59 2.02 5.87
N PHE A 115 -1.27 2.08 5.60
CA PHE A 115 -0.67 1.38 4.46
C PHE A 115 -0.87 -0.13 4.57
N VAL A 116 -0.54 -0.72 5.73
CA VAL A 116 -0.73 -2.16 5.98
C VAL A 116 -2.19 -2.56 5.76
N ARG A 117 -3.14 -1.80 6.32
CA ARG A 117 -4.58 -2.07 6.11
C ARG A 117 -4.98 -1.97 4.65
N ALA A 118 -4.54 -0.91 3.95
CA ALA A 118 -4.86 -0.72 2.54
C ALA A 118 -4.37 -1.91 1.70
N VAL A 119 -3.11 -2.33 1.88
CA VAL A 119 -2.55 -3.49 1.17
C VAL A 119 -3.31 -4.77 1.51
N ALA A 120 -3.60 -5.01 2.80
CA ALA A 120 -4.32 -6.19 3.23
C ALA A 120 -5.73 -6.28 2.63
N PHE A 121 -6.41 -5.15 2.39
CA PHE A 121 -7.75 -5.13 1.81
C PHE A 121 -7.76 -5.09 0.28
N VAL A 122 -6.81 -4.42 -0.36
CA VAL A 122 -6.70 -4.39 -1.83
C VAL A 122 -6.41 -5.79 -2.37
N ASN A 123 -5.53 -6.53 -1.72
CA ASN A 123 -5.15 -7.89 -2.17
C ASN A 123 -6.18 -8.97 -1.80
N LYS A 124 -7.29 -8.62 -1.17
CA LYS A 124 -8.42 -9.52 -0.93
C LYS A 124 -9.35 -9.73 -2.13
N ARG A 125 -9.19 -8.96 -3.21
CA ARG A 125 -10.06 -9.13 -4.37
C ARG A 125 -9.91 -10.55 -4.91
N PRO A 126 -11.00 -11.34 -5.01
CA PRO A 126 -10.96 -12.56 -5.79
C PRO A 126 -10.51 -12.18 -7.19
N THR A 127 -9.56 -12.90 -7.74
CA THR A 127 -9.26 -12.81 -9.18
C THR A 127 -10.60 -13.01 -9.91
N PRO A 128 -11.01 -12.10 -10.81
CA PRO A 128 -12.23 -12.32 -11.56
C PRO A 128 -12.12 -13.70 -12.20
N SER A 129 -13.04 -14.61 -11.85
CA SER A 129 -13.14 -15.88 -12.54
C SER A 129 -13.39 -15.56 -14.01
N THR A 130 -12.49 -16.00 -14.89
CA THR A 130 -12.71 -15.93 -16.33
C THR A 130 -14.09 -16.54 -16.61
N PRO A 131 -15.00 -15.85 -17.33
CA PRO A 131 -16.26 -16.45 -17.68
C PRO A 131 -15.97 -17.73 -18.45
N HIS A 132 -16.46 -18.87 -17.96
CA HIS A 132 -16.44 -20.10 -18.73
C HIS A 132 -17.25 -19.85 -20.00
N GLN A 133 -16.58 -19.92 -21.15
CA GLN A 133 -17.20 -20.02 -22.46
C GLN A 133 -17.94 -21.36 -22.60
#